data_90f74b1c54ee26632aa75e61f274f7b5
#
_entry.id   90f74b1c54ee26632aa75e61f274f7b5
#
_cell.length_a   1.000
_cell.length_b   1.000
_cell.length_c   1.000
_cell.angle_alpha   90.00
_cell.angle_beta   90.00
_cell.angle_gamma   90.00
#
_symmetry.space_group_name_H-M   'P 1'
#
loop_
_entity.id
_entity.type
_entity.pdbx_description
1 polymer ?
#
loop_
_entity_poly.entity_id
_entity_poly.type
_entity_poly.pdbx_seq_one_letter_code
_entity_poly.pdbx_strand_id
1 'polypeptide(L)'
;MPRQVRIQYPGAMYHVMSRGNRRQDFYLNDVDRQDFLKCLAEVCQKTAWQIHAYCLMTNHYHLVVETPNANLVAGMAWLQSAYTIGLNHRHKLIGHVLSGRYKAQIVEGSGSAYLRAACDYVHLNPARAGLLKPDERLLAYPWSSFGYYLAAPEHRPTWIRVDRLLGEHGLQQDTPVARQDFERRTEARRLEPGDQEALRALRRGWCLGSPEFKQQKREELDGQVGQHHFGAMRLEVAQAKAERIIGEELRRLGWQEPDLSSQRKRDPGKVQIAVRLRKETTLTVKDIAARLHLGTPASASACLLAAMTNAQSAPATQGHLAI
;
A
#
# COMPACT_ATOMS: atom_id res chain seq x y z
N MET A 1 -18.10 -1.21 21.88
CA MET A 1 -18.70 -0.92 20.57
C MET A 1 -18.28 -1.98 19.57
N PRO A 2 -19.21 -2.55 18.79
CA PRO A 2 -18.87 -3.51 17.76
C PRO A 2 -17.87 -2.89 16.78
N ARG A 3 -16.94 -3.70 16.30
CA ARG A 3 -15.92 -3.23 15.33
C ARG A 3 -16.59 -2.99 13.99
N GLN A 4 -16.49 -1.77 13.46
CA GLN A 4 -16.95 -1.48 12.10
C GLN A 4 -16.28 -2.42 11.08
N VAL A 5 -17.12 -3.04 10.28
CA VAL A 5 -16.72 -3.89 9.16
C VAL A 5 -16.04 -3.00 8.11
N ARG A 6 -14.95 -3.47 7.51
CA ARG A 6 -14.30 -2.78 6.40
C ARG A 6 -14.83 -3.35 5.09
N ILE A 7 -15.47 -2.49 4.32
CA ILE A 7 -15.91 -2.85 2.97
C ILE A 7 -14.68 -3.00 2.09
N GLN A 8 -14.57 -4.13 1.41
CA GLN A 8 -13.53 -4.39 0.43
C GLN A 8 -14.18 -4.96 -0.83
N TYR A 9 -13.86 -4.40 -1.98
CA TYR A 9 -14.28 -4.90 -3.28
C TYR A 9 -13.21 -4.57 -4.32
N PRO A 10 -13.16 -5.31 -5.44
CA PRO A 10 -12.22 -5.03 -6.53
C PRO A 10 -12.43 -3.62 -7.10
N GLY A 11 -11.34 -2.90 -7.33
CA GLY A 11 -11.38 -1.53 -7.84
C GLY A 11 -11.77 -0.47 -6.81
N ALA A 12 -11.89 -0.84 -5.53
CA ALA A 12 -12.23 0.11 -4.47
C ALA A 12 -11.10 1.12 -4.25
N MET A 13 -11.48 2.37 -4.03
CA MET A 13 -10.57 3.44 -3.61
C MET A 13 -10.77 3.79 -2.15
N TYR A 14 -9.68 4.05 -1.47
CA TYR A 14 -9.71 4.40 -0.06
C TYR A 14 -8.78 5.57 0.25
N HIS A 15 -9.26 6.48 1.09
CA HIS A 15 -8.39 7.35 1.86
C HIS A 15 -8.04 6.63 3.17
N VAL A 16 -6.78 6.26 3.32
CA VAL A 16 -6.26 5.53 4.48
C VAL A 16 -5.42 6.47 5.33
N MET A 17 -5.61 6.39 6.65
CA MET A 17 -4.82 7.15 7.62
C MET A 17 -4.46 6.25 8.80
N SER A 18 -3.23 6.37 9.30
CA SER A 18 -2.82 5.79 10.56
C SER A 18 -1.90 6.75 11.30
N ARG A 19 -1.92 6.67 12.63
CA ARG A 19 -1.19 7.59 13.50
C ARG A 19 -0.34 6.81 14.50
N GLY A 20 0.75 7.41 14.94
CA GLY A 20 1.60 6.88 15.98
C GLY A 20 0.86 6.67 17.31
N ASN A 21 1.28 5.66 18.06
CA ASN A 21 0.75 5.38 19.39
C ASN A 21 0.92 6.62 20.30
N ARG A 22 -0.11 6.93 21.09
CA ARG A 22 -0.14 8.15 21.94
C ARG A 22 0.15 9.46 21.20
N ARG A 23 -0.05 9.49 19.85
CA ARG A 23 0.28 10.61 18.97
C ARG A 23 1.78 10.91 18.88
N GLN A 24 2.63 10.00 19.29
CA GLN A 24 4.08 10.14 19.19
C GLN A 24 4.53 10.10 17.74
N ASP A 25 5.62 10.78 17.45
CA ASP A 25 6.31 10.69 16.17
C ASP A 25 6.86 9.27 15.98
N PHE A 26 6.69 8.72 14.79
CA PHE A 26 7.23 7.41 14.45
C PHE A 26 8.10 7.46 13.19
N TYR A 27 8.26 8.62 12.60
CA TYR A 27 9.34 8.90 11.68
C TYR A 27 10.38 9.72 12.45
N LEU A 28 11.35 9.05 13.07
CA LEU A 28 12.34 9.69 13.91
C LEU A 28 13.43 10.39 13.08
N ASN A 29 13.58 9.97 11.83
CA ASN A 29 14.48 10.58 10.84
C ASN A 29 14.02 10.26 9.41
N ASP A 30 14.73 10.77 8.41
CA ASP A 30 14.40 10.59 7.01
C ASP A 30 14.58 9.15 6.52
N VAL A 31 15.47 8.39 7.12
CA VAL A 31 15.65 6.95 6.81
C VAL A 31 14.37 6.17 7.14
N ASP A 32 13.68 6.53 8.23
CA ASP A 32 12.41 5.90 8.60
C ASP A 32 11.32 6.16 7.56
N ARG A 33 11.27 7.38 7.00
CA ARG A 33 10.34 7.70 5.91
C ARG A 33 10.69 6.97 4.62
N GLN A 34 11.97 6.89 4.29
CA GLN A 34 12.44 6.13 3.13
C GLN A 34 12.09 4.64 3.26
N ASP A 35 12.24 4.05 4.44
CA ASP A 35 11.88 2.66 4.68
C ASP A 35 10.38 2.42 4.66
N PHE A 36 9.58 3.40 5.12
CA PHE A 36 8.13 3.32 4.91
C PHE A 36 7.77 3.30 3.43
N LEU A 37 8.40 4.14 2.61
CA LEU A 37 8.17 4.16 1.15
C LEU A 37 8.65 2.86 0.47
N LYS A 38 9.74 2.25 0.93
CA LYS A 38 10.15 0.91 0.48
C LYS A 38 9.09 -0.16 0.81
N CYS A 39 8.59 -0.16 2.05
CA CYS A 39 7.51 -1.06 2.45
C CYS A 39 6.22 -0.80 1.63
N LEU A 40 5.92 0.47 1.32
CA LEU A 40 4.79 0.84 0.48
C LEU A 40 4.96 0.31 -0.95
N ALA A 41 6.14 0.45 -1.55
CA ALA A 41 6.46 -0.11 -2.86
C ALA A 41 6.31 -1.64 -2.88
N GLU A 42 6.82 -2.32 -1.86
CA GLU A 42 6.70 -3.77 -1.75
C GLU A 42 5.25 -4.24 -1.60
N VAL A 43 4.44 -3.58 -0.77
CA VAL A 43 3.04 -3.97 -0.64
C VAL A 43 2.27 -3.71 -1.93
N CYS A 44 2.56 -2.65 -2.67
CA CYS A 44 1.96 -2.40 -3.97
C CYS A 44 2.28 -3.53 -4.96
N GLN A 45 3.52 -3.99 -4.99
CA GLN A 45 3.92 -5.14 -5.82
C GLN A 45 3.20 -6.44 -5.42
N LYS A 46 3.03 -6.70 -4.11
CA LYS A 46 2.35 -7.91 -3.58
C LYS A 46 0.85 -7.92 -3.87
N THR A 47 0.23 -6.77 -3.80
CA THR A 47 -1.24 -6.61 -3.77
C THR A 47 -1.81 -6.00 -5.05
N ALA A 48 -0.95 -5.56 -5.96
CA ALA A 48 -1.28 -4.75 -7.15
C ALA A 48 -1.93 -3.40 -6.80
N TRP A 49 -1.71 -2.86 -5.60
CA TRP A 49 -2.20 -1.54 -5.23
C TRP A 49 -1.61 -0.46 -6.12
N GLN A 50 -2.42 0.56 -6.37
CA GLN A 50 -2.03 1.78 -7.04
C GLN A 50 -2.25 2.97 -6.10
N ILE A 51 -1.22 3.76 -5.90
CA ILE A 51 -1.28 4.91 -5.01
C ILE A 51 -1.54 6.16 -5.85
N HIS A 52 -2.63 6.87 -5.54
CA HIS A 52 -2.95 8.15 -6.15
C HIS A 52 -2.33 9.31 -5.41
N ALA A 53 -2.30 9.26 -4.07
CA ALA A 53 -1.63 10.27 -3.27
C ALA A 53 -1.09 9.68 -1.97
N TYR A 54 0.01 10.22 -1.48
CA TYR A 54 0.46 9.99 -0.12
C TYR A 54 1.08 11.26 0.49
N CYS A 55 1.04 11.32 1.81
CA CYS A 55 1.78 12.29 2.61
C CYS A 55 2.20 11.64 3.93
N LEU A 56 3.51 11.63 4.20
CA LEU A 56 4.11 11.15 5.44
C LEU A 56 4.36 12.34 6.35
N MET A 57 3.48 12.55 7.34
CA MET A 57 3.62 13.58 8.35
C MET A 57 4.62 13.12 9.43
N THR A 58 4.81 13.86 10.50
CA THR A 58 5.74 13.45 11.58
C THR A 58 5.21 12.22 12.34
N ASN A 59 3.94 12.21 12.70
CA ASN A 59 3.32 11.19 13.54
C ASN A 59 2.10 10.49 12.94
N HIS A 60 1.87 10.67 11.65
CA HIS A 60 0.82 9.97 10.90
C HIS A 60 1.11 10.00 9.40
N TYR A 61 0.41 9.18 8.65
CA TYR A 61 0.42 9.21 7.20
C TYR A 61 -0.98 9.19 6.63
N HIS A 62 -1.08 9.70 5.42
CA HIS A 62 -2.25 9.60 4.55
C HIS A 62 -1.87 8.90 3.26
N LEU A 63 -2.75 8.01 2.79
CA LEU A 63 -2.65 7.35 1.49
C LEU A 63 -4.00 7.45 0.79
N VAL A 64 -4.01 7.74 -0.50
CA VAL A 64 -5.15 7.48 -1.37
C VAL A 64 -4.77 6.28 -2.24
N VAL A 65 -5.41 5.15 -2.00
CA VAL A 65 -5.05 3.86 -2.58
C VAL A 65 -6.22 3.24 -3.32
N GLU A 66 -5.97 2.78 -4.53
CA GLU A 66 -6.86 1.92 -5.30
C GLU A 66 -6.43 0.46 -5.12
N THR A 67 -7.39 -0.41 -4.85
CA THR A 67 -7.18 -1.84 -4.68
C THR A 67 -7.86 -2.60 -5.81
N PRO A 68 -7.13 -2.96 -6.89
CA PRO A 68 -7.70 -3.74 -8.00
C PRO A 68 -8.34 -5.05 -7.54
N ASN A 69 -7.83 -5.60 -6.44
CA ASN A 69 -8.38 -6.76 -5.73
C ASN A 69 -8.91 -6.34 -4.36
N ALA A 70 -9.87 -7.08 -3.80
CA ALA A 70 -10.46 -6.82 -2.47
C ALA A 70 -9.47 -7.17 -1.33
N ASN A 71 -8.32 -6.52 -1.27
CA ASN A 71 -7.18 -6.92 -0.42
C ASN A 71 -6.62 -5.83 0.49
N LEU A 72 -7.38 -4.76 0.74
CA LEU A 72 -6.95 -3.65 1.61
C LEU A 72 -6.46 -4.14 2.98
N VAL A 73 -7.23 -5.02 3.63
CA VAL A 73 -6.91 -5.49 5.00
C VAL A 73 -5.62 -6.30 5.01
N ALA A 74 -5.41 -7.16 4.00
CA ALA A 74 -4.19 -7.96 3.88
C ALA A 74 -2.96 -7.08 3.64
N GLY A 75 -3.05 -6.15 2.69
CA GLY A 75 -1.98 -5.23 2.37
C GLY A 75 -1.62 -4.31 3.53
N MET A 76 -2.62 -3.72 4.20
CA MET A 76 -2.38 -2.85 5.36
C MET A 76 -1.77 -3.60 6.55
N ALA A 77 -2.20 -4.83 6.80
CA ALA A 77 -1.60 -5.64 7.85
C ALA A 77 -0.13 -5.95 7.54
N TRP A 78 0.19 -6.24 6.27
CA TRP A 78 1.56 -6.46 5.84
C TRP A 78 2.40 -5.18 5.96
N LEU A 79 1.93 -4.06 5.40
CA LEU A 79 2.62 -2.76 5.41
C LEU A 79 2.97 -2.32 6.84
N GLN A 80 1.96 -2.30 7.72
CA GLN A 80 2.15 -1.84 9.09
C GLN A 80 3.05 -2.77 9.91
N SER A 81 2.95 -4.08 9.70
CA SER A 81 3.82 -5.05 10.37
C SER A 81 5.27 -4.96 9.89
N ALA A 82 5.49 -4.92 8.57
CA ALA A 82 6.82 -4.83 8.00
C ALA A 82 7.54 -3.56 8.45
N TYR A 83 6.85 -2.41 8.38
CA TYR A 83 7.40 -1.14 8.83
C TYR A 83 7.69 -1.13 10.34
N THR A 84 6.74 -1.57 11.18
CA THR A 84 6.91 -1.60 12.64
C THR A 84 8.09 -2.48 13.05
N ILE A 85 8.25 -3.66 12.45
CA ILE A 85 9.37 -4.56 12.72
C ILE A 85 10.69 -3.88 12.34
N GLY A 86 10.79 -3.28 11.17
CA GLY A 86 11.98 -2.58 10.70
C GLY A 86 12.36 -1.39 11.59
N LEU A 87 11.39 -0.56 11.95
CA LEU A 87 11.58 0.59 12.84
C LEU A 87 12.06 0.15 14.25
N ASN A 88 11.36 -0.80 14.86
CA ASN A 88 11.71 -1.31 16.17
C ASN A 88 13.12 -1.93 16.19
N HIS A 89 13.47 -2.68 15.14
CA HIS A 89 14.81 -3.26 15.03
C HIS A 89 15.89 -2.18 14.92
N ARG A 90 15.68 -1.16 14.07
CA ARG A 90 16.65 -0.07 13.86
C ARG A 90 16.87 0.76 15.12
N HIS A 91 15.80 1.12 15.80
CA HIS A 91 15.84 2.00 16.96
C HIS A 91 15.86 1.26 18.30
N LYS A 92 15.98 -0.08 18.30
CA LYS A 92 15.96 -0.95 19.48
C LYS A 92 14.74 -0.70 20.38
N LEU A 93 13.58 -0.47 19.74
CA LEU A 93 12.30 -0.22 20.39
C LEU A 93 11.51 -1.52 20.54
N ILE A 94 10.60 -1.54 21.52
CA ILE A 94 9.71 -2.66 21.79
C ILE A 94 8.26 -2.14 21.85
N GLY A 95 7.33 -2.90 21.30
CA GLY A 95 5.90 -2.62 21.38
C GLY A 95 5.28 -2.04 20.11
N HIS A 96 4.09 -1.43 20.27
CA HIS A 96 3.29 -0.92 19.16
C HIS A 96 3.73 0.48 18.76
N VAL A 97 4.12 0.65 17.51
CA VAL A 97 4.45 1.95 16.91
C VAL A 97 3.19 2.71 16.54
N LEU A 98 2.20 2.02 15.97
CA LEU A 98 0.97 2.62 15.48
C LEU A 98 -0.19 2.44 16.46
N SER A 99 -1.05 3.48 16.56
CA SER A 99 -2.21 3.49 17.44
C SER A 99 -3.37 2.69 16.87
N GLY A 100 -3.53 1.45 17.33
CA GLY A 100 -4.66 0.60 16.96
C GLY A 100 -4.74 0.33 15.45
N ARG A 101 -5.99 0.23 14.93
CA ARG A 101 -6.23 -0.01 13.50
C ARG A 101 -6.20 1.29 12.71
N TYR A 102 -5.63 1.24 11.49
CA TYR A 102 -5.75 2.34 10.53
C TYR A 102 -7.23 2.70 10.27
N LYS A 103 -7.50 3.95 9.94
CA LYS A 103 -8.78 4.39 9.40
C LYS A 103 -8.75 4.22 7.89
N ALA A 104 -9.85 3.75 7.32
CA ALA A 104 -10.06 3.69 5.87
C ALA A 104 -11.44 4.26 5.58
N GLN A 105 -11.48 5.23 4.70
CA GLN A 105 -12.68 5.85 4.16
C GLN A 105 -12.79 5.46 2.70
N ILE A 106 -13.92 4.91 2.28
CA ILE A 106 -14.15 4.61 0.86
C ILE A 106 -14.29 5.94 0.12
N VAL A 107 -13.68 6.01 -1.07
CA VAL A 107 -13.76 7.18 -1.96
C VAL A 107 -14.45 6.76 -3.24
N GLU A 108 -15.46 7.52 -3.66
CA GLU A 108 -16.11 7.34 -4.97
C GLU A 108 -15.13 7.71 -6.09
N GLY A 109 -14.93 6.75 -7.00
CA GLY A 109 -13.67 6.65 -7.77
C GLY A 109 -13.59 7.41 -9.06
N SER A 110 -14.66 7.89 -9.73
CA SER A 110 -14.47 8.51 -11.04
C SER A 110 -15.56 9.52 -11.39
N GLY A 111 -15.14 10.65 -11.97
CA GLY A 111 -16.03 11.66 -12.53
C GLY A 111 -16.82 12.48 -11.50
N SER A 112 -16.58 12.23 -10.20
CA SER A 112 -17.37 12.78 -9.11
C SER A 112 -16.66 13.83 -8.27
N ALA A 113 -15.43 14.22 -8.66
CA ALA A 113 -14.55 15.12 -7.93
C ALA A 113 -14.12 14.64 -6.51
N TYR A 114 -14.63 13.51 -6.02
CA TYR A 114 -14.28 13.00 -4.69
C TYR A 114 -12.85 12.46 -4.62
N LEU A 115 -12.37 11.82 -5.69
CA LEU A 115 -10.96 11.41 -5.79
C LEU A 115 -10.05 12.65 -5.75
N ARG A 116 -10.38 13.69 -6.51
CA ARG A 116 -9.65 14.96 -6.48
C ARG A 116 -9.63 15.56 -5.08
N ALA A 117 -10.79 15.64 -4.42
CA ALA A 117 -10.89 16.18 -3.06
C ALA A 117 -10.01 15.40 -2.05
N ALA A 118 -9.99 14.07 -2.15
CA ALA A 118 -9.15 13.22 -1.29
C ALA A 118 -7.66 13.42 -1.56
N CYS A 119 -7.24 13.44 -2.84
CA CYS A 119 -5.83 13.64 -3.21
C CYS A 119 -5.34 15.04 -2.86
N ASP A 120 -6.14 16.08 -3.16
CA ASP A 120 -5.82 17.46 -2.80
C ASP A 120 -5.70 17.64 -1.28
N TYR A 121 -6.61 16.98 -0.52
CA TYR A 121 -6.49 16.97 0.94
C TYR A 121 -5.14 16.41 1.39
N VAL A 122 -4.68 15.33 0.77
CA VAL A 122 -3.42 14.67 1.11
C VAL A 122 -2.22 15.54 0.69
N HIS A 123 -2.22 16.10 -0.51
CA HIS A 123 -1.13 16.95 -1.01
C HIS A 123 -1.00 18.28 -0.25
N LEU A 124 -2.12 18.87 0.17
CA LEU A 124 -2.15 20.13 0.92
C LEU A 124 -1.90 19.95 2.43
N ASN A 125 -1.82 18.71 2.92
CA ASN A 125 -1.67 18.43 4.34
C ASN A 125 -0.43 19.07 4.98
N PRO A 126 0.77 19.07 4.36
CA PRO A 126 1.95 19.70 4.93
C PRO A 126 1.76 21.22 5.17
N ALA A 127 1.16 21.92 4.21
CA ALA A 127 0.89 23.34 4.35
C ALA A 127 -0.16 23.60 5.45
N ARG A 128 -1.25 22.84 5.47
CA ARG A 128 -2.30 22.94 6.50
C ARG A 128 -1.83 22.59 7.91
N ALA A 129 -0.79 21.77 8.03
CA ALA A 129 -0.17 21.44 9.30
C ALA A 129 0.94 22.40 9.72
N GLY A 130 1.21 23.46 8.93
CA GLY A 130 2.26 24.43 9.22
C GLY A 130 3.69 23.89 9.06
N LEU A 131 3.86 22.79 8.30
CA LEU A 131 5.18 22.22 8.00
C LEU A 131 5.89 22.94 6.85
N LEU A 132 5.18 23.79 6.13
CA LEU A 132 5.68 24.69 5.10
C LEU A 132 5.37 26.13 5.50
N LYS A 133 6.32 27.02 5.27
CA LYS A 133 6.10 28.45 5.43
C LYS A 133 5.12 28.96 4.37
N PRO A 134 4.50 30.13 4.58
CA PRO A 134 3.54 30.69 3.61
C PRO A 134 4.10 30.89 2.20
N ASP A 135 5.37 31.20 2.08
CA ASP A 135 6.12 31.45 0.85
C ASP A 135 6.80 30.21 0.25
N GLU A 136 6.88 29.11 1.00
CA GLU A 136 7.44 27.86 0.51
C GLU A 136 6.43 27.10 -0.36
N ARG A 137 6.88 26.58 -1.51
CA ARG A 137 6.04 25.76 -2.42
C ARG A 137 5.77 24.37 -1.83
N LEU A 138 4.67 23.75 -2.21
CA LEU A 138 4.32 22.36 -1.81
C LEU A 138 5.42 21.35 -2.15
N LEU A 139 6.15 21.60 -3.23
CA LEU A 139 7.28 20.77 -3.66
C LEU A 139 8.43 20.75 -2.64
N ALA A 140 8.53 21.75 -1.78
CA ALA A 140 9.55 21.80 -0.72
C ALA A 140 9.33 20.73 0.37
N TYR A 141 8.15 20.09 0.41
CA TYR A 141 7.90 18.96 1.30
C TYR A 141 8.17 17.63 0.60
N PRO A 142 9.32 16.99 0.80
CA PRO A 142 9.74 15.83 0.01
C PRO A 142 8.97 14.53 0.34
N TRP A 143 8.25 14.51 1.46
CA TRP A 143 7.54 13.33 1.98
C TRP A 143 6.09 13.26 1.51
N SER A 144 5.79 13.89 0.39
CA SER A 144 4.51 13.87 -0.31
C SER A 144 4.67 13.36 -1.73
N SER A 145 3.63 12.69 -2.24
CA SER A 145 3.58 12.27 -3.65
C SER A 145 3.42 13.43 -4.63
N PHE A 146 3.24 14.66 -4.16
CA PHE A 146 3.02 15.83 -5.01
C PHE A 146 4.13 15.99 -6.05
N GLY A 147 5.39 15.78 -5.67
CA GLY A 147 6.53 15.87 -6.58
C GLY A 147 6.47 14.92 -7.77
N TYR A 148 5.85 13.74 -7.63
CA TYR A 148 5.69 12.80 -8.74
C TYR A 148 4.70 13.28 -9.81
N TYR A 149 3.77 14.15 -9.46
CA TYR A 149 2.86 14.78 -10.41
C TYR A 149 3.56 15.81 -11.30
N LEU A 150 4.70 16.34 -10.84
CA LEU A 150 5.51 17.31 -11.56
C LEU A 150 6.68 16.64 -12.31
N ALA A 151 7.08 15.46 -11.89
CA ALA A 151 8.16 14.69 -12.50
C ALA A 151 7.74 14.12 -13.87
N ALA A 152 8.70 13.90 -14.75
CA ALA A 152 8.48 13.16 -15.99
C ALA A 152 8.15 11.67 -15.71
N PRO A 153 7.39 10.98 -16.58
CA PRO A 153 6.92 9.62 -16.33
C PRO A 153 8.03 8.62 -15.99
N GLU A 154 9.19 8.73 -16.62
CA GLU A 154 10.36 7.89 -16.42
C GLU A 154 10.99 8.02 -15.02
N HIS A 155 10.70 9.11 -14.30
CA HIS A 155 11.19 9.36 -12.94
C HIS A 155 10.18 8.97 -11.85
N ARG A 156 9.07 8.36 -12.22
CA ARG A 156 8.01 7.96 -11.29
C ARG A 156 8.11 6.50 -10.90
N PRO A 157 7.89 6.16 -9.63
CA PRO A 157 7.68 4.77 -9.24
C PRO A 157 6.46 4.17 -9.97
N THR A 158 6.55 2.92 -10.39
CA THR A 158 5.47 2.21 -11.12
C THR A 158 4.19 2.02 -10.31
N TRP A 159 4.26 2.13 -9.00
CA TRP A 159 3.12 2.02 -8.09
C TRP A 159 2.39 3.36 -7.84
N ILE A 160 2.92 4.49 -8.33
CA ILE A 160 2.23 5.79 -8.35
C ILE A 160 1.40 5.90 -9.63
N ARG A 161 0.14 6.22 -9.47
CA ARG A 161 -0.79 6.43 -10.57
C ARG A 161 -1.24 7.89 -10.61
N VAL A 162 -0.82 8.63 -11.63
CA VAL A 162 -1.09 10.07 -11.75
C VAL A 162 -2.22 10.41 -12.73
N ASP A 163 -2.44 9.56 -13.74
CA ASP A 163 -3.37 9.80 -14.85
C ASP A 163 -4.79 10.15 -14.37
N ARG A 164 -5.30 9.42 -13.38
CA ARG A 164 -6.66 9.63 -12.87
C ARG A 164 -6.83 11.00 -12.22
N LEU A 165 -5.91 11.40 -11.35
CA LEU A 165 -6.00 12.71 -10.69
C LEU A 165 -5.78 13.83 -11.69
N LEU A 166 -4.85 13.70 -12.64
CA LEU A 166 -4.69 14.69 -13.72
C LEU A 166 -5.99 14.81 -14.53
N GLY A 167 -6.63 13.69 -14.86
CA GLY A 167 -7.93 13.67 -15.52
C GLY A 167 -9.03 14.39 -14.72
N GLU A 168 -9.09 14.19 -13.40
CA GLU A 168 -10.03 14.92 -12.50
C GLU A 168 -9.78 16.44 -12.46
N HIS A 169 -8.54 16.88 -12.77
CA HIS A 169 -8.20 18.29 -12.97
C HIS A 169 -8.47 18.77 -14.42
N GLY A 170 -9.01 17.92 -15.30
CA GLY A 170 -9.24 18.22 -16.71
C GLY A 170 -7.98 18.17 -17.57
N LEU A 171 -6.89 17.59 -17.07
CA LEU A 171 -5.60 17.45 -17.75
C LEU A 171 -5.49 16.03 -18.33
N GLN A 172 -5.96 15.85 -19.56
CA GLN A 172 -6.06 14.53 -20.18
C GLN A 172 -4.72 13.96 -20.67
N GLN A 173 -3.73 14.81 -20.88
CA GLN A 173 -2.41 14.40 -21.35
C GLN A 173 -1.33 14.82 -20.35
N ASP A 174 -0.43 13.90 -20.05
CA ASP A 174 0.71 14.15 -19.15
C ASP A 174 1.86 14.84 -19.90
N THR A 175 1.71 16.13 -20.12
CA THR A 175 2.73 16.98 -20.76
C THR A 175 3.40 17.89 -19.74
N PRO A 176 4.60 18.45 -20.03
CA PRO A 176 5.22 19.44 -19.14
C PRO A 176 4.30 20.62 -18.81
N VAL A 177 3.51 21.09 -19.79
CA VAL A 177 2.54 22.17 -19.60
C VAL A 177 1.42 21.76 -18.65
N ALA A 178 0.89 20.55 -18.82
CA ALA A 178 -0.16 20.03 -17.93
C ALA A 178 0.34 19.88 -16.47
N ARG A 179 1.60 19.45 -16.27
CA ARG A 179 2.22 19.35 -14.94
C ARG A 179 2.38 20.73 -14.29
N GLN A 180 2.81 21.74 -15.03
CA GLN A 180 2.88 23.12 -14.55
C GLN A 180 1.48 23.67 -14.20
N ASP A 181 0.47 23.37 -15.02
CA ASP A 181 -0.90 23.79 -14.74
C ASP A 181 -1.47 23.08 -13.50
N PHE A 182 -1.20 21.79 -13.33
CA PHE A 182 -1.53 21.05 -12.10
C PHE A 182 -0.91 21.71 -10.86
N GLU A 183 0.39 22.02 -10.93
CA GLU A 183 1.08 22.68 -9.84
C GLU A 183 0.44 24.03 -9.50
N ARG A 184 0.26 24.88 -10.51
CA ARG A 184 -0.34 26.21 -10.35
C ARG A 184 -1.73 26.15 -9.70
N ARG A 185 -2.58 25.21 -10.14
CA ARG A 185 -3.93 25.02 -9.59
C ARG A 185 -3.88 24.53 -8.14
N THR A 186 -2.98 23.61 -7.82
CA THR A 186 -2.86 23.05 -6.47
C THR A 186 -2.29 24.08 -5.50
N GLU A 187 -1.30 24.87 -5.92
CA GLU A 187 -0.76 25.96 -5.13
C GLU A 187 -1.80 27.08 -4.88
N ALA A 188 -2.62 27.41 -5.88
CA ALA A 188 -3.71 28.39 -5.71
C ALA A 188 -4.69 27.91 -4.61
N ARG A 189 -5.07 26.62 -4.62
CA ARG A 189 -5.97 26.02 -3.61
C ARG A 189 -5.38 26.01 -2.19
N ARG A 190 -4.09 26.07 -2.05
CA ARG A 190 -3.43 26.20 -0.76
C ARG A 190 -3.80 27.51 -0.06
N LEU A 191 -3.98 28.57 -0.82
CA LEU A 191 -4.32 29.91 -0.32
C LEU A 191 -5.82 30.12 -0.09
N GLU A 192 -6.66 29.22 -0.61
CA GLU A 192 -8.10 29.28 -0.41
C GLU A 192 -8.47 28.85 1.02
N PRO A 193 -9.38 29.57 1.70
CA PRO A 193 -9.94 29.07 2.94
C PRO A 193 -10.67 27.75 2.66
N GLY A 194 -10.16 26.66 3.22
CA GLY A 194 -10.73 25.34 3.00
C GLY A 194 -12.18 25.26 3.49
N ASP A 195 -13.05 24.65 2.67
CA ASP A 195 -14.39 24.30 3.11
C ASP A 195 -14.32 23.40 4.35
N GLN A 196 -14.74 23.94 5.49
CA GLN A 196 -14.67 23.24 6.78
C GLN A 196 -15.55 21.98 6.81
N GLU A 197 -16.65 21.96 6.07
CA GLU A 197 -17.54 20.80 6.01
C GLU A 197 -16.93 19.68 5.15
N ALA A 198 -16.39 20.00 3.99
CA ALA A 198 -15.64 19.05 3.15
C ALA A 198 -14.41 18.48 3.91
N LEU A 199 -13.69 19.32 4.64
CA LEU A 199 -12.57 18.87 5.48
C LEU A 199 -13.00 17.96 6.64
N ARG A 200 -14.19 18.22 7.23
CA ARG A 200 -14.76 17.33 8.27
C ARG A 200 -15.15 15.97 7.67
N ALA A 201 -15.74 15.96 6.48
CA ALA A 201 -16.10 14.73 5.77
C ALA A 201 -14.87 13.86 5.49
N LEU A 202 -13.76 14.46 5.03
CA LEU A 202 -12.48 13.79 4.81
C LEU A 202 -11.82 13.25 6.09
N ARG A 203 -12.09 13.86 7.24
CA ARG A 203 -11.49 13.45 8.54
C ARG A 203 -12.32 12.43 9.30
N ARG A 204 -13.65 12.41 9.15
CA ARG A 204 -14.56 11.68 10.05
C ARG A 204 -15.52 10.72 9.37
N GLY A 205 -15.69 10.81 8.07
CA GLY A 205 -16.61 9.95 7.31
C GLY A 205 -16.11 8.50 7.17
N TRP A 206 -17.01 7.58 6.90
CA TRP A 206 -16.70 6.21 6.47
C TRP A 206 -16.64 6.09 4.94
N CYS A 207 -17.30 7.02 4.24
CA CYS A 207 -17.40 7.07 2.80
C CYS A 207 -17.40 8.53 2.33
N LEU A 208 -16.59 8.84 1.32
CA LEU A 208 -16.54 10.09 0.58
C LEU A 208 -17.11 9.83 -0.80
N GLY A 209 -18.31 10.30 -1.05
CA GLY A 209 -19.06 10.05 -2.28
C GLY A 209 -20.43 10.69 -2.25
N SER A 210 -21.16 10.55 -3.36
CA SER A 210 -22.54 10.99 -3.52
C SER A 210 -23.49 10.29 -2.52
N PRO A 211 -24.68 10.84 -2.28
CA PRO A 211 -25.68 10.17 -1.45
C PRO A 211 -26.03 8.77 -2.00
N GLU A 212 -26.14 8.64 -3.32
CA GLU A 212 -26.47 7.40 -4.03
C GLU A 212 -25.36 6.36 -3.84
N PHE A 213 -24.10 6.74 -4.01
CA PHE A 213 -22.96 5.88 -3.76
C PHE A 213 -22.90 5.41 -2.29
N LYS A 214 -23.14 6.31 -1.35
CA LYS A 214 -23.18 5.97 0.07
C LYS A 214 -24.31 4.99 0.39
N GLN A 215 -25.47 5.18 -0.22
CA GLN A 215 -26.63 4.29 -0.04
C GLN A 215 -26.33 2.90 -0.61
N GLN A 216 -25.82 2.82 -1.85
CA GLN A 216 -25.40 1.56 -2.45
C GLN A 216 -24.38 0.81 -1.57
N LYS A 217 -23.37 1.51 -1.05
CA LYS A 217 -22.37 0.88 -0.18
C LYS A 217 -22.90 0.46 1.19
N ARG A 218 -23.96 1.09 1.69
CA ARG A 218 -24.67 0.61 2.89
C ARG A 218 -25.44 -0.67 2.63
N GLU A 219 -26.16 -0.75 1.54
CA GLU A 219 -26.92 -1.95 1.15
C GLU A 219 -26.01 -3.15 0.93
N GLU A 220 -24.85 -2.94 0.28
CA GLU A 220 -23.80 -3.97 0.17
C GLU A 220 -23.29 -4.45 1.55
N LEU A 221 -23.16 -3.54 2.53
CA LEU A 221 -22.76 -3.87 3.90
C LEU A 221 -23.82 -4.71 4.62
N ASP A 222 -25.09 -4.27 4.56
CA ASP A 222 -26.18 -4.94 5.26
C ASP A 222 -26.40 -6.36 4.71
N GLY A 223 -26.20 -6.56 3.41
CA GLY A 223 -26.17 -7.88 2.79
C GLY A 223 -25.00 -8.78 3.21
N GLN A 224 -23.86 -8.20 3.65
CA GLN A 224 -22.65 -8.94 4.06
C GLN A 224 -22.58 -9.20 5.58
N VAL A 225 -23.36 -8.50 6.41
CA VAL A 225 -23.33 -8.63 7.88
C VAL A 225 -23.71 -10.05 8.37
N GLY A 226 -24.38 -10.86 7.53
CA GLY A 226 -24.67 -12.28 7.84
C GLY A 226 -23.48 -13.24 7.69
N GLN A 227 -22.35 -12.82 7.14
CA GLN A 227 -21.17 -13.66 6.94
C GLN A 227 -19.97 -13.19 7.78
N HIS A 228 -19.74 -13.87 8.89
CA HIS A 228 -18.68 -13.58 9.87
C HIS A 228 -17.23 -13.84 9.41
N HIS A 229 -16.80 -13.52 8.18
CA HIS A 229 -15.53 -14.03 7.63
C HIS A 229 -14.56 -13.05 6.98
N PHE A 230 -14.34 -11.85 7.56
CA PHE A 230 -13.24 -11.00 7.08
C PHE A 230 -11.85 -11.60 7.24
N GLY A 231 -11.64 -12.44 8.23
CA GLY A 231 -10.40 -13.21 8.38
C GLY A 231 -10.23 -14.26 7.28
N ALA A 232 -11.31 -14.95 6.92
CA ALA A 232 -11.33 -15.95 5.87
C ALA A 232 -11.13 -15.35 4.47
N MET A 233 -11.85 -14.28 4.11
CA MET A 233 -11.64 -13.58 2.82
C MET A 233 -10.21 -13.06 2.63
N ARG A 234 -9.59 -12.55 3.68
CA ARG A 234 -8.18 -12.12 3.65
C ARG A 234 -7.23 -13.27 3.31
N LEU A 235 -7.46 -14.44 3.93
CA LEU A 235 -6.70 -15.64 3.67
C LEU A 235 -6.99 -16.19 2.27
N GLU A 236 -8.24 -16.19 1.85
CA GLU A 236 -8.69 -16.76 0.58
C GLU A 236 -8.06 -16.08 -0.64
N VAL A 237 -8.01 -14.73 -0.69
CA VAL A 237 -7.37 -14.00 -1.80
C VAL A 237 -5.85 -14.24 -1.84
N ALA A 238 -5.18 -14.23 -0.69
CA ALA A 238 -3.75 -14.50 -0.62
C ALA A 238 -3.42 -15.97 -0.91
N GLN A 239 -4.27 -16.88 -0.46
CA GLN A 239 -4.15 -18.32 -0.72
C GLN A 239 -4.41 -18.66 -2.19
N ALA A 240 -5.45 -18.11 -2.81
CA ALA A 240 -5.73 -18.34 -4.23
C ALA A 240 -4.53 -17.93 -5.12
N LYS A 241 -3.92 -16.76 -4.84
CA LYS A 241 -2.69 -16.34 -5.53
C LYS A 241 -1.53 -17.29 -5.24
N ALA A 242 -1.39 -17.74 -4.00
CA ALA A 242 -0.33 -18.68 -3.63
C ALA A 242 -0.49 -20.03 -4.33
N GLU A 243 -1.70 -20.60 -4.37
CA GLU A 243 -1.97 -21.86 -5.05
C GLU A 243 -1.69 -21.77 -6.56
N ARG A 244 -2.02 -20.65 -7.21
CA ARG A 244 -1.65 -20.43 -8.60
C ARG A 244 -0.13 -20.42 -8.79
N ILE A 245 0.62 -19.71 -7.93
CA ILE A 245 2.08 -19.68 -7.97
C ILE A 245 2.67 -21.07 -7.73
N ILE A 246 2.15 -21.82 -6.75
CA ILE A 246 2.59 -23.19 -6.48
C ILE A 246 2.36 -24.06 -7.72
N GLY A 247 1.18 -24.03 -8.32
CA GLY A 247 0.88 -24.79 -9.53
C GLY A 247 1.77 -24.45 -10.72
N GLU A 248 2.14 -23.17 -10.90
CA GLU A 248 3.10 -22.74 -11.92
C GLU A 248 4.49 -23.33 -11.66
N GLU A 249 4.97 -23.28 -10.43
CA GLU A 249 6.28 -23.78 -10.04
C GLU A 249 6.37 -25.30 -10.07
N LEU A 250 5.31 -26.00 -9.64
CA LEU A 250 5.23 -27.48 -9.75
C LEU A 250 5.35 -27.92 -11.22
N ARG A 251 4.64 -27.27 -12.12
CA ARG A 251 4.76 -27.55 -13.57
C ARG A 251 6.18 -27.28 -14.09
N ARG A 252 6.81 -26.18 -13.66
CA ARG A 252 8.18 -25.85 -14.04
C ARG A 252 9.21 -26.87 -13.57
N LEU A 253 8.99 -27.43 -12.35
CA LEU A 253 9.88 -28.43 -11.74
C LEU A 253 9.56 -29.85 -12.19
N GLY A 254 8.47 -30.10 -12.93
CA GLY A 254 7.98 -31.44 -13.25
C GLY A 254 7.46 -32.22 -12.03
N TRP A 255 7.03 -31.49 -10.98
CA TRP A 255 6.54 -32.06 -9.73
C TRP A 255 5.02 -32.14 -9.70
N GLN A 256 4.54 -33.07 -8.87
CA GLN A 256 3.14 -33.20 -8.51
C GLN A 256 2.91 -32.71 -7.07
N GLU A 257 1.66 -32.47 -6.69
CA GLU A 257 1.32 -32.00 -5.34
C GLU A 257 1.91 -32.85 -4.19
N PRO A 258 1.91 -34.20 -4.28
CA PRO A 258 2.53 -35.05 -3.26
C PRO A 258 4.02 -34.85 -3.07
N ASP A 259 4.75 -34.35 -4.10
CA ASP A 259 6.18 -34.09 -4.01
C ASP A 259 6.51 -33.03 -2.97
N LEU A 260 5.60 -32.07 -2.72
CA LEU A 260 5.76 -31.09 -1.67
C LEU A 260 5.90 -31.71 -0.27
N SER A 261 5.28 -32.87 -0.03
CA SER A 261 5.40 -33.57 1.24
C SER A 261 6.56 -34.58 1.28
N SER A 262 6.88 -35.23 0.15
CA SER A 262 7.88 -36.26 0.04
C SER A 262 9.31 -35.72 -0.05
N GLN A 263 9.52 -34.58 -0.69
CA GLN A 263 10.82 -33.94 -0.80
C GLN A 263 11.34 -33.42 0.56
N ARG A 264 12.67 -33.31 0.68
CA ARG A 264 13.31 -32.80 1.90
C ARG A 264 12.80 -31.40 2.26
N LYS A 265 12.75 -31.09 3.57
CA LYS A 265 12.27 -29.77 4.08
C LYS A 265 13.00 -28.57 3.48
N ARG A 266 14.29 -28.73 3.14
CA ARG A 266 15.15 -27.69 2.53
C ARG A 266 15.50 -28.00 1.08
N ASP A 267 14.66 -28.72 0.38
CA ASP A 267 14.84 -28.96 -1.04
C ASP A 267 14.93 -27.63 -1.80
N PRO A 268 15.90 -27.44 -2.73
CA PRO A 268 16.07 -26.19 -3.47
C PRO A 268 14.83 -25.74 -4.22
N GLY A 269 14.06 -26.66 -4.81
CA GLY A 269 12.80 -26.35 -5.51
C GLY A 269 11.76 -25.80 -4.53
N LYS A 270 11.58 -26.42 -3.36
CA LYS A 270 10.66 -25.93 -2.32
C LYS A 270 11.09 -24.54 -1.81
N VAL A 271 12.39 -24.32 -1.65
CA VAL A 271 12.93 -23.03 -1.21
C VAL A 271 12.66 -21.95 -2.26
N GLN A 272 12.82 -22.26 -3.55
CA GLN A 272 12.50 -21.32 -4.64
C GLN A 272 11.01 -20.95 -4.64
N ILE A 273 10.10 -21.95 -4.51
CA ILE A 273 8.66 -21.68 -4.38
C ILE A 273 8.41 -20.77 -3.18
N ALA A 274 9.00 -21.07 -2.02
CA ALA A 274 8.82 -20.28 -0.81
C ALA A 274 9.31 -18.83 -0.94
N VAL A 275 10.46 -18.61 -1.60
CA VAL A 275 10.98 -17.27 -1.91
C VAL A 275 10.03 -16.50 -2.82
N ARG A 276 9.50 -17.15 -3.86
CA ARG A 276 8.53 -16.55 -4.76
C ARG A 276 7.23 -16.17 -4.04
N LEU A 277 6.68 -17.08 -3.22
CA LEU A 277 5.51 -16.80 -2.39
C LEU A 277 5.76 -15.63 -1.42
N ARG A 278 6.94 -15.57 -0.80
CA ARG A 278 7.31 -14.48 0.11
C ARG A 278 7.41 -13.13 -0.60
N LYS A 279 7.89 -13.11 -1.85
CA LYS A 279 7.99 -11.90 -2.67
C LYS A 279 6.64 -11.43 -3.21
N GLU A 280 5.79 -12.36 -3.66
CA GLU A 280 4.61 -12.02 -4.46
C GLU A 280 3.28 -12.05 -3.68
N THR A 281 3.26 -12.58 -2.45
CA THR A 281 2.04 -12.68 -1.65
C THR A 281 2.18 -12.03 -0.28
N THR A 282 1.04 -11.83 0.40
CA THR A 282 0.99 -11.35 1.78
C THR A 282 0.96 -12.49 2.81
N LEU A 283 1.20 -13.74 2.39
CA LEU A 283 1.24 -14.88 3.30
C LEU A 283 2.36 -14.73 4.34
N THR A 284 2.08 -15.17 5.56
CA THR A 284 3.09 -15.22 6.62
C THR A 284 4.07 -16.36 6.37
N VAL A 285 5.28 -16.26 6.95
CA VAL A 285 6.25 -17.38 6.89
C VAL A 285 5.66 -18.65 7.50
N LYS A 286 4.79 -18.53 8.50
CA LYS A 286 4.08 -19.66 9.10
C LYS A 286 3.19 -20.36 8.08
N ASP A 287 2.41 -19.60 7.32
CA ASP A 287 1.49 -20.16 6.31
C ASP A 287 2.28 -20.79 5.15
N ILE A 288 3.35 -20.15 4.69
CA ILE A 288 4.25 -20.69 3.65
C ILE A 288 4.92 -21.98 4.14
N ALA A 289 5.43 -21.99 5.38
CA ALA A 289 6.08 -23.17 5.95
C ALA A 289 5.12 -24.34 6.09
N ALA A 290 3.89 -24.11 6.51
CA ALA A 290 2.86 -25.12 6.62
C ALA A 290 2.50 -25.67 5.22
N ARG A 291 2.23 -24.81 4.25
CA ARG A 291 1.79 -25.20 2.91
C ARG A 291 2.84 -25.99 2.13
N LEU A 292 4.11 -25.63 2.25
CA LEU A 292 5.22 -26.28 1.53
C LEU A 292 5.96 -27.33 2.37
N HIS A 293 5.47 -27.66 3.55
CA HIS A 293 6.11 -28.64 4.44
C HIS A 293 7.60 -28.34 4.73
N LEU A 294 7.93 -27.06 5.06
CA LEU A 294 9.31 -26.62 5.33
C LEU A 294 9.74 -26.84 6.79
N GLY A 295 8.88 -27.40 7.63
CA GLY A 295 9.11 -27.61 9.05
C GLY A 295 8.61 -26.46 9.90
N THR A 296 9.36 -26.07 10.96
CA THR A 296 8.93 -25.00 11.86
C THR A 296 9.03 -23.61 11.20
N PRO A 297 8.20 -22.63 11.58
CA PRO A 297 8.30 -21.27 11.06
C PRO A 297 9.68 -20.63 11.26
N ALA A 298 10.35 -20.94 12.37
CA ALA A 298 11.71 -20.45 12.65
C ALA A 298 12.73 -21.03 11.65
N SER A 299 12.66 -22.35 11.37
CA SER A 299 13.52 -23.01 10.38
C SER A 299 13.28 -22.47 8.97
N ALA A 300 12.00 -22.28 8.60
CA ALA A 300 11.61 -21.72 7.31
C ALA A 300 12.08 -20.25 7.16
N SER A 301 11.97 -19.44 8.23
CA SER A 301 12.43 -18.06 8.24
C SER A 301 13.94 -17.95 8.00
N ALA A 302 14.74 -18.77 8.69
CA ALA A 302 16.19 -18.80 8.50
C ALA A 302 16.56 -19.24 7.07
N CYS A 303 15.90 -20.25 6.55
CA CYS A 303 16.11 -20.75 5.18
C CYS A 303 15.76 -19.68 4.12
N LEU A 304 14.63 -19.01 4.26
CA LEU A 304 14.21 -17.95 3.36
C LEU A 304 15.16 -16.75 3.41
N LEU A 305 15.61 -16.35 4.60
CA LEU A 305 16.56 -15.25 4.75
C LEU A 305 17.86 -15.56 4.02
N ALA A 306 18.45 -16.74 4.24
CA ALA A 306 19.67 -17.18 3.55
C ALA A 306 19.51 -17.19 2.02
N ALA A 307 18.40 -17.74 1.52
CA ALA A 307 18.12 -17.80 0.08
C ALA A 307 17.95 -16.39 -0.55
N MET A 308 17.30 -15.49 0.16
CA MET A 308 17.07 -14.11 -0.33
C MET A 308 18.36 -13.28 -0.32
N THR A 309 19.25 -13.48 0.68
CA THR A 309 20.56 -12.81 0.76
C THR A 309 21.49 -13.29 -0.36
N ASN A 310 21.54 -14.60 -0.61
CA ASN A 310 22.36 -15.16 -1.69
C ASN A 310 21.90 -14.70 -3.08
N ALA A 311 20.60 -14.50 -3.28
CA ALA A 311 20.05 -13.98 -4.54
C ALA A 311 20.41 -12.50 -4.80
N GLN A 312 20.72 -11.73 -3.76
CA GLN A 312 21.17 -10.32 -3.88
C GLN A 312 22.68 -10.20 -4.14
N SER A 313 23.45 -11.21 -3.77
CA SER A 313 24.90 -11.23 -3.94
C SER A 313 25.39 -11.88 -5.25
N ALA A 314 24.50 -12.42 -6.08
CA ALA A 314 24.85 -12.90 -7.40
C ALA A 314 25.14 -11.70 -8.33
N PRO A 315 26.33 -11.59 -8.96
CA PRO A 315 26.63 -10.48 -9.87
C PRO A 315 25.65 -10.50 -11.05
N ALA A 316 25.09 -9.34 -11.37
CA ALA A 316 24.32 -9.15 -12.59
C ALA A 316 25.21 -9.54 -13.77
N THR A 317 24.85 -10.60 -14.47
CA THR A 317 25.52 -10.99 -15.72
C THR A 317 25.30 -9.84 -16.69
N GLN A 318 26.32 -9.02 -16.89
CA GLN A 318 26.36 -8.03 -17.97
C GLN A 318 26.24 -8.79 -19.28
N GLY A 319 25.05 -8.74 -19.90
CA GLY A 319 24.89 -9.07 -21.30
C GLY A 319 25.66 -8.06 -22.11
N HIS A 320 26.85 -8.42 -22.57
CA HIS A 320 27.53 -7.73 -23.66
C HIS A 320 26.62 -7.79 -24.88
N LEU A 321 25.99 -6.67 -25.20
CA LEU A 321 25.55 -6.37 -26.56
C LEU A 321 26.82 -5.94 -27.30
N ALA A 322 27.35 -6.84 -28.08
CA ALA A 322 28.32 -6.51 -29.16
C ALA A 322 27.55 -6.01 -30.37
N ILE A 323 27.88 -4.76 -30.79
CA ILE A 323 27.78 -4.10 -32.13
C ILE A 323 26.42 -4.17 -32.85
#